data_9e6d0537103a4aa513c4a6b6eceb1c80
#
_entry.id   9e6d0537103a4aa513c4a6b6eceb1c80
#
_cell.length_a   1.000
_cell.length_b   1.000
_cell.length_c   1.000
_cell.angle_alpha   90.00
_cell.angle_beta   90.00
_cell.angle_gamma   90.00
#
_symmetry.space_group_name_H-M   'P 1'
#
loop_
_entity.id
_entity.type
_entity.pdbx_description
1 polymer ?
#
loop_
_entity_poly.entity_id
_entity_poly.type
_entity_poly.pdbx_seq_one_letter_code
_entity_poly.pdbx_strand_id
1 'polypeptide(L)'
;MLILLPPSETKRDGGAGSPLALDRLSFPSLHPVRREVVEAVVELASDHEAAVRALKLGPKQAGEVERNRAIPSAPTMRALERYTGVLYDALDAASLSEAEWEVASRSVAVQSALLGLVGAADPVPAYRLSFDSRLSLKRGAASLKRRWSVAGAAALRDRDDLLLDLRSEGYAALAPLPDRDGAHYVRVLARDESGEVRALNHFNKQAKGLLARALIEGGAAFGSTDELLGWAAGEGYELRPAGDGSRDLQLIVPEVRGVPGSLMASLRA
;
A
#
# COMPACT_ATOMS: atom_id res chain seq x y z
N MET A 1 2.55 -11.69 11.05
CA MET A 1 1.75 -11.39 9.84
C MET A 1 2.36 -10.28 9.01
N LEU A 2 1.93 -10.12 7.74
CA LEU A 2 2.30 -8.98 6.90
C LEU A 2 1.04 -8.28 6.38
N ILE A 3 0.94 -6.98 6.64
CA ILE A 3 -0.12 -6.09 6.17
C ILE A 3 0.38 -5.39 4.91
N LEU A 4 -0.34 -5.55 3.79
CA LEU A 4 0.02 -4.95 2.51
C LEU A 4 -0.86 -3.71 2.25
N LEU A 5 -0.22 -2.54 2.12
CA LEU A 5 -0.90 -1.27 1.86
C LEU A 5 -0.70 -0.82 0.40
N PRO A 6 -1.69 -0.13 -0.20
CA PRO A 6 -1.46 0.56 -1.47
C PRO A 6 -0.61 1.81 -1.23
N PRO A 7 0.14 2.29 -2.23
CA PRO A 7 0.74 3.61 -2.14
C PRO A 7 -0.32 4.68 -2.33
N SER A 8 0.05 5.94 -2.13
CA SER A 8 -0.73 7.08 -2.63
C SER A 8 -0.08 7.71 -3.86
N GLU A 9 -0.85 8.42 -4.64
CA GLU A 9 -0.32 9.22 -5.75
C GLU A 9 0.45 10.44 -5.23
N THR A 10 -0.08 11.08 -4.17
CA THR A 10 0.56 12.20 -3.49
C THR A 10 1.54 11.71 -2.43
N LYS A 11 2.65 12.45 -2.31
CA LYS A 11 3.72 12.15 -1.37
C LYS A 11 4.16 13.44 -0.69
N ARG A 12 4.55 13.31 0.56
CA ARG A 12 5.16 14.42 1.32
C ARG A 12 6.48 14.80 0.68
N ASP A 13 6.76 16.08 0.57
CA ASP A 13 8.04 16.59 0.07
C ASP A 13 9.13 16.50 1.14
N GLY A 14 10.38 16.74 0.73
CA GLY A 14 11.53 16.76 1.63
C GLY A 14 11.93 15.37 2.10
N GLY A 15 12.43 15.32 3.33
CA GLY A 15 13.02 14.16 3.97
C GLY A 15 14.38 14.49 4.56
N ALA A 16 14.84 13.71 5.56
CA ALA A 16 16.14 13.88 6.21
C ALA A 16 17.08 12.69 5.93
N GLY A 17 16.58 11.66 5.23
CA GLY A 17 17.38 10.47 4.90
C GLY A 17 18.33 10.71 3.73
N SER A 18 19.37 9.87 3.67
CA SER A 18 20.28 9.82 2.53
C SER A 18 19.54 9.50 1.23
N PRO A 19 20.11 9.78 0.04
CA PRO A 19 19.52 9.37 -1.22
C PRO A 19 19.21 7.86 -1.29
N LEU A 20 18.32 7.49 -2.21
CA LEU A 20 17.86 6.12 -2.38
C LEU A 20 19.01 5.12 -2.58
N ALA A 21 19.11 4.15 -1.69
CA ALA A 21 20.01 3.01 -1.79
C ALA A 21 19.16 1.73 -1.90
N LEU A 22 19.07 1.16 -3.10
CA LEU A 22 18.17 0.03 -3.38
C LEU A 22 18.50 -1.21 -2.57
N ASP A 23 19.76 -1.42 -2.23
CA ASP A 23 20.28 -2.54 -1.43
C ASP A 23 19.88 -2.48 0.05
N ARG A 24 19.42 -1.31 0.51
CA ARG A 24 18.93 -1.10 1.88
C ARG A 24 17.43 -1.35 2.05
N LEU A 25 16.70 -1.56 0.94
CA LEU A 25 15.26 -1.78 0.99
C LEU A 25 14.93 -3.22 1.36
N SER A 26 13.85 -3.39 2.12
CA SER A 26 13.23 -4.68 2.39
C SER A 26 12.94 -5.44 1.08
N PHE A 27 12.75 -6.75 1.15
CA PHE A 27 12.50 -7.61 -0.03
C PHE A 27 13.64 -7.56 -1.07
N PRO A 28 14.86 -8.04 -0.74
CA PRO A 28 16.04 -7.93 -1.62
C PRO A 28 15.88 -8.67 -2.96
N SER A 29 15.02 -9.69 -3.05
CA SER A 29 14.70 -10.38 -4.31
C SER A 29 14.13 -9.46 -5.39
N LEU A 30 13.61 -8.28 -5.01
CA LEU A 30 13.05 -7.27 -5.93
C LEU A 30 14.13 -6.32 -6.52
N HIS A 31 15.38 -6.34 -6.03
CA HIS A 31 16.42 -5.40 -6.47
C HIS A 31 16.65 -5.34 -7.98
N PRO A 32 16.68 -6.45 -8.73
CA PRO A 32 16.88 -6.39 -10.18
C PRO A 32 15.78 -5.60 -10.90
N VAL A 33 14.51 -5.79 -10.50
CA VAL A 33 13.36 -5.08 -11.10
C VAL A 33 13.33 -3.62 -10.63
N ARG A 34 13.66 -3.33 -9.35
CA ARG A 34 13.77 -1.97 -8.83
C ARG A 34 14.73 -1.13 -9.66
N ARG A 35 15.94 -1.66 -9.91
CA ARG A 35 16.95 -0.97 -10.70
C ARG A 35 16.43 -0.64 -12.09
N GLU A 36 15.84 -1.62 -12.78
CA GLU A 36 15.28 -1.44 -14.11
C GLU A 36 14.19 -0.36 -14.14
N VAL A 37 13.27 -0.37 -13.17
CA VAL A 37 12.14 0.58 -13.11
C VAL A 37 12.63 1.98 -12.75
N VAL A 38 13.54 2.11 -11.78
CA VAL A 38 14.10 3.41 -11.38
C VAL A 38 14.86 4.05 -12.54
N GLU A 39 15.74 3.29 -13.22
CA GLU A 39 16.47 3.76 -14.39
C GLU A 39 15.51 4.23 -15.49
N ALA A 40 14.47 3.45 -15.79
CA ALA A 40 13.49 3.81 -16.82
C ALA A 40 12.67 5.05 -16.47
N VAL A 41 12.32 5.25 -15.19
CA VAL A 41 11.58 6.46 -14.76
C VAL A 41 12.47 7.70 -14.84
N VAL A 42 13.73 7.61 -14.40
CA VAL A 42 14.69 8.72 -14.50
C VAL A 42 14.98 9.07 -15.95
N GLU A 43 15.15 8.07 -16.81
CA GLU A 43 15.34 8.27 -18.26
C GLU A 43 14.10 8.92 -18.91
N LEU A 44 12.90 8.43 -18.60
CA LEU A 44 11.65 9.04 -19.07
C LEU A 44 11.54 10.52 -18.65
N ALA A 45 11.96 10.85 -17.42
CA ALA A 45 11.93 12.21 -16.90
C ALA A 45 12.93 13.16 -17.58
N SER A 46 13.85 12.67 -18.42
CA SER A 46 14.72 13.54 -19.26
C SER A 46 13.96 14.20 -20.42
N ASP A 47 12.88 13.58 -20.91
CA ASP A 47 11.95 14.15 -21.88
C ASP A 47 10.64 14.54 -21.19
N HIS A 48 10.48 15.84 -20.93
CA HIS A 48 9.33 16.37 -20.19
C HIS A 48 7.99 16.01 -20.84
N GLU A 49 7.86 16.16 -22.16
CA GLU A 49 6.60 15.90 -22.86
C GLU A 49 6.26 14.41 -22.87
N ALA A 50 7.25 13.54 -23.10
CA ALA A 50 7.06 12.11 -23.03
C ALA A 50 6.65 11.68 -21.61
N ALA A 51 7.28 12.25 -20.58
CA ALA A 51 6.95 11.97 -19.17
C ALA A 51 5.51 12.40 -18.84
N VAL A 52 5.08 13.60 -19.22
CA VAL A 52 3.71 14.09 -19.01
C VAL A 52 2.69 13.12 -19.62
N ARG A 53 2.92 12.69 -20.87
CA ARG A 53 2.03 11.74 -21.56
C ARG A 53 2.01 10.36 -20.90
N ALA A 54 3.19 9.81 -20.60
CA ALA A 54 3.32 8.46 -20.06
C ALA A 54 2.78 8.33 -18.63
N LEU A 55 2.98 9.37 -17.81
CA LEU A 55 2.52 9.45 -16.42
C LEU A 55 1.09 10.00 -16.29
N LYS A 56 0.45 10.39 -17.41
CA LYS A 56 -0.91 10.97 -17.47
C LYS A 56 -1.05 12.21 -16.56
N LEU A 57 -0.06 13.10 -16.58
CA LEU A 57 -0.04 14.29 -15.73
C LEU A 57 -0.96 15.39 -16.27
N GLY A 58 -1.75 15.98 -15.36
CA GLY A 58 -2.49 17.19 -15.65
C GLY A 58 -1.60 18.44 -15.59
N PRO A 59 -2.11 19.61 -16.09
CA PRO A 59 -1.31 20.85 -16.18
C PRO A 59 -0.70 21.30 -14.83
N LYS A 60 -1.37 21.04 -13.72
CA LYS A 60 -0.89 21.40 -12.37
C LYS A 60 0.16 20.43 -11.80
N GLN A 61 0.46 19.35 -12.52
CA GLN A 61 1.35 18.27 -12.06
C GLN A 61 2.68 18.25 -12.84
N ALA A 62 2.99 19.28 -13.61
CA ALA A 62 4.22 19.34 -14.42
C ALA A 62 5.50 19.19 -13.56
N GLY A 63 5.50 19.68 -12.33
CA GLY A 63 6.60 19.51 -11.36
C GLY A 63 6.90 18.07 -10.97
N GLU A 64 6.00 17.12 -11.20
CA GLU A 64 6.22 15.70 -10.91
C GLU A 64 7.30 15.09 -11.83
N VAL A 65 7.54 15.66 -13.01
CA VAL A 65 8.63 15.22 -13.89
C VAL A 65 9.98 15.54 -13.27
N GLU A 66 10.15 16.74 -12.71
CA GLU A 66 11.39 17.14 -12.03
C GLU A 66 11.62 16.28 -10.76
N ARG A 67 10.55 15.95 -10.05
CA ARG A 67 10.60 15.04 -8.90
C ARG A 67 11.15 13.66 -9.31
N ASN A 68 10.71 13.13 -10.44
CA ASN A 68 11.22 11.86 -10.96
C ASN A 68 12.67 11.96 -11.44
N ARG A 69 13.07 13.08 -12.03
CA ARG A 69 14.47 13.33 -12.42
C ARG A 69 15.40 13.35 -11.21
N ALA A 70 14.91 13.88 -10.09
CA ALA A 70 15.69 14.01 -8.86
C ALA A 70 15.80 12.69 -8.05
N ILE A 71 15.08 11.61 -8.39
CA ILE A 71 15.08 10.35 -7.62
C ILE A 71 16.47 9.91 -7.14
N PRO A 72 17.54 9.93 -7.98
CA PRO A 72 18.86 9.44 -7.56
C PRO A 72 19.53 10.26 -6.46
N SER A 73 19.16 11.53 -6.29
CA SER A 73 19.77 12.47 -5.34
C SER A 73 18.79 13.01 -4.30
N ALA A 74 17.48 12.73 -4.47
CA ALA A 74 16.46 13.25 -3.56
C ALA A 74 16.59 12.65 -2.16
N PRO A 75 16.31 13.44 -1.11
CA PRO A 75 16.27 12.94 0.25
C PRO A 75 15.14 11.94 0.43
N THR A 76 15.38 10.91 1.24
CA THR A 76 14.39 9.88 1.55
C THR A 76 13.70 10.13 2.89
N MET A 77 12.61 9.42 3.09
CA MET A 77 11.77 9.41 4.29
C MET A 77 11.23 7.99 4.47
N ARG A 78 10.90 7.59 5.68
CA ARG A 78 10.26 6.29 5.94
C ARG A 78 9.01 6.14 5.07
N ALA A 79 8.79 4.95 4.51
CA ALA A 79 7.70 4.73 3.55
C ALA A 79 6.33 5.13 4.11
N LEU A 80 5.97 4.75 5.35
CA LEU A 80 4.68 5.14 5.94
C LEU A 80 4.51 6.65 6.14
N GLU A 81 5.59 7.40 6.31
CA GLU A 81 5.56 8.87 6.43
C GLU A 81 5.57 9.56 5.07
N ARG A 82 6.12 8.90 4.04
CA ARG A 82 6.23 9.44 2.68
C ARG A 82 4.88 9.57 1.98
N TYR A 83 4.03 8.56 2.10
CA TYR A 83 2.71 8.54 1.47
C TYR A 83 1.71 9.38 2.27
N THR A 84 0.78 10.05 1.57
CA THR A 84 -0.25 10.93 2.15
C THR A 84 -1.63 10.57 1.63
N GLY A 85 -2.67 11.22 2.15
CA GLY A 85 -4.05 11.03 1.73
C GLY A 85 -4.82 10.05 2.60
N VAL A 86 -6.10 9.87 2.30
CA VAL A 86 -7.14 9.34 3.19
C VAL A 86 -6.76 8.10 3.99
N LEU A 87 -6.07 7.13 3.37
CA LEU A 87 -5.60 5.92 4.07
C LEU A 87 -4.50 6.27 5.08
N TYR A 88 -3.50 7.03 4.64
CA TYR A 88 -2.34 7.39 5.45
C TYR A 88 -2.67 8.42 6.52
N ASP A 89 -3.63 9.31 6.26
CA ASP A 89 -4.16 10.25 7.25
C ASP A 89 -4.91 9.49 8.37
N ALA A 90 -5.64 8.42 8.02
CA ALA A 90 -6.33 7.56 8.98
C ALA A 90 -5.36 6.63 9.75
N LEU A 91 -4.27 6.18 9.11
CA LEU A 91 -3.21 5.41 9.78
C LEU A 91 -2.38 6.29 10.73
N ASP A 92 -2.15 7.55 10.35
CA ASP A 92 -1.43 8.57 11.14
C ASP A 92 -0.08 8.07 11.69
N ALA A 93 0.83 7.73 10.77
CA ALA A 93 2.15 7.21 11.13
C ALA A 93 2.98 8.18 12.00
N ALA A 94 2.67 9.48 11.97
CA ALA A 94 3.37 10.49 12.75
C ALA A 94 3.08 10.39 14.27
N SER A 95 1.94 9.82 14.65
CA SER A 95 1.54 9.62 16.05
C SER A 95 1.92 8.25 16.61
N LEU A 96 2.57 7.38 15.82
CA LEU A 96 3.04 6.07 16.30
C LEU A 96 4.15 6.25 17.33
N SER A 97 4.02 5.58 18.47
CA SER A 97 5.10 5.42 19.46
C SER A 97 6.26 4.59 18.89
N GLU A 98 7.40 4.59 19.57
CA GLU A 98 8.56 3.81 19.16
C GLU A 98 8.25 2.30 19.10
N ALA A 99 7.52 1.77 20.07
CA ALA A 99 7.09 0.38 20.09
C ALA A 99 6.15 0.03 18.91
N GLU A 100 5.21 0.91 18.57
CA GLU A 100 4.33 0.74 17.42
C GLU A 100 5.10 0.84 16.09
N TRP A 101 6.13 1.69 16.02
CA TRP A 101 7.02 1.73 14.87
C TRP A 101 7.82 0.43 14.68
N GLU A 102 8.24 -0.21 15.76
CA GLU A 102 8.85 -1.54 15.69
C GLU A 102 7.86 -2.58 15.13
N VAL A 103 6.59 -2.54 15.59
CA VAL A 103 5.52 -3.38 15.02
C VAL A 103 5.33 -3.09 13.54
N ALA A 104 5.15 -1.83 13.15
CA ALA A 104 4.96 -1.43 11.76
C ALA A 104 6.13 -1.88 10.87
N SER A 105 7.36 -1.73 11.34
CA SER A 105 8.57 -2.06 10.60
C SER A 105 8.69 -3.55 10.24
N ARG A 106 8.20 -4.44 11.11
CA ARG A 106 8.22 -5.91 10.86
C ARG A 106 6.97 -6.43 10.16
N SER A 107 5.83 -5.71 10.25
CA SER A 107 4.52 -6.25 9.84
C SER A 107 3.81 -5.44 8.75
N VAL A 108 4.36 -4.31 8.28
CA VAL A 108 3.72 -3.52 7.24
C VAL A 108 4.62 -3.35 6.03
N ALA A 109 4.06 -3.57 4.84
CA ALA A 109 4.71 -3.23 3.58
C ALA A 109 3.77 -2.43 2.67
N VAL A 110 4.34 -1.49 1.92
CA VAL A 110 3.63 -0.69 0.92
C VAL A 110 4.01 -1.18 -0.49
N GLN A 111 3.01 -1.41 -1.34
CA GLN A 111 3.23 -1.76 -2.74
C GLN A 111 3.45 -0.49 -3.57
N SER A 112 4.69 -0.19 -3.88
CA SER A 112 5.09 0.92 -4.76
C SER A 112 5.10 0.50 -6.23
N ALA A 113 4.66 1.38 -7.15
CA ALA A 113 4.85 1.16 -8.57
C ALA A 113 6.33 1.34 -9.00
N LEU A 114 7.09 2.18 -8.27
CA LEU A 114 8.51 2.42 -8.52
C LEU A 114 9.41 1.32 -7.93
N LEU A 115 9.14 0.90 -6.70
CA LEU A 115 10.04 0.10 -5.88
C LEU A 115 9.53 -1.32 -5.56
N GLY A 116 8.30 -1.67 -6.00
CA GLY A 116 7.65 -2.91 -5.59
C GLY A 116 7.25 -2.86 -4.12
N LEU A 117 7.34 -3.98 -3.41
CA LEU A 117 7.11 -4.01 -1.97
C LEU A 117 8.25 -3.32 -1.23
N VAL A 118 7.91 -2.36 -0.36
CA VAL A 118 8.84 -1.69 0.56
C VAL A 118 8.31 -1.80 1.99
N GLY A 119 9.17 -2.01 2.96
CA GLY A 119 8.79 -2.04 4.38
C GLY A 119 8.38 -0.66 4.89
N ALA A 120 7.65 -0.62 6.01
CA ALA A 120 7.16 0.62 6.63
C ALA A 120 8.26 1.66 6.87
N ALA A 121 9.44 1.22 7.30
CA ALA A 121 10.58 2.08 7.64
C ALA A 121 11.59 2.24 6.49
N ASP A 122 11.37 1.60 5.33
CA ASP A 122 12.26 1.73 4.18
C ASP A 122 12.38 3.19 3.72
N PRO A 123 13.61 3.65 3.39
CA PRO A 123 13.83 5.01 2.93
C PRO A 123 13.37 5.19 1.47
N VAL A 124 12.28 5.94 1.28
CA VAL A 124 11.65 6.15 -0.02
C VAL A 124 11.73 7.63 -0.42
N PRO A 125 12.21 7.96 -1.65
CA PRO A 125 12.16 9.32 -2.18
C PRO A 125 10.74 9.71 -2.57
N ALA A 126 10.47 10.99 -2.77
CA ALA A 126 9.26 11.42 -3.46
C ALA A 126 9.38 11.10 -4.96
N TYR A 127 8.32 10.57 -5.56
CA TYR A 127 8.26 10.19 -6.97
C TYR A 127 6.82 10.21 -7.49
N ARG A 128 6.65 10.21 -8.80
CA ARG A 128 5.37 10.04 -9.47
C ARG A 128 5.40 8.85 -10.42
N LEU A 129 4.77 7.77 -10.04
CA LEU A 129 4.51 6.61 -10.90
C LEU A 129 3.27 5.89 -10.37
N SER A 130 2.35 5.53 -11.26
CA SER A 130 1.17 4.73 -10.94
C SER A 130 1.28 3.34 -11.56
N PHE A 131 0.51 2.38 -11.05
CA PHE A 131 0.49 1.00 -11.55
C PHE A 131 0.09 0.92 -13.04
N ASP A 132 -0.65 1.91 -13.54
CA ASP A 132 -1.17 2.01 -14.92
C ASP A 132 -0.38 2.98 -15.81
N SER A 133 0.77 3.49 -15.33
CA SER A 133 1.66 4.36 -16.11
C SER A 133 2.28 3.60 -17.29
N ARG A 134 2.44 4.29 -18.41
CA ARG A 134 3.03 3.72 -19.65
C ARG A 134 4.55 3.87 -19.62
N LEU A 135 5.22 2.97 -18.88
CA LEU A 135 6.67 2.95 -18.78
C LEU A 135 7.25 1.89 -19.72
N SER A 136 8.17 2.29 -20.58
CA SER A 136 8.95 1.36 -21.42
C SER A 136 10.15 0.85 -20.64
N LEU A 137 10.26 -0.47 -20.49
CA LEU A 137 11.36 -1.12 -19.80
C LEU A 137 12.35 -1.70 -20.83
N LYS A 138 13.66 -1.48 -20.64
CA LYS A 138 14.71 -1.84 -21.61
C LYS A 138 14.84 -3.35 -21.86
N ARG A 139 14.46 -4.18 -20.90
CA ARG A 139 14.57 -5.65 -20.99
C ARG A 139 13.26 -6.29 -21.45
N GLY A 140 13.02 -6.23 -22.78
CA GLY A 140 11.89 -6.89 -23.41
C GLY A 140 10.59 -6.08 -23.33
N ALA A 141 9.61 -6.40 -24.16
CA ALA A 141 8.33 -5.69 -24.28
C ALA A 141 7.36 -5.94 -23.07
N ALA A 142 7.86 -6.29 -21.91
CA ALA A 142 7.02 -6.54 -20.75
C ALA A 142 6.56 -5.24 -20.10
N SER A 143 5.25 -5.11 -19.86
CA SER A 143 4.69 -3.98 -19.13
C SER A 143 5.18 -3.93 -17.68
N LEU A 144 5.15 -2.74 -17.08
CA LEU A 144 5.43 -2.53 -15.65
C LEU A 144 4.67 -3.53 -14.77
N LYS A 145 3.37 -3.73 -15.05
CA LYS A 145 2.53 -4.69 -14.34
C LYS A 145 3.10 -6.12 -14.42
N ARG A 146 3.47 -6.58 -15.62
CA ARG A 146 4.01 -7.95 -15.79
C ARG A 146 5.34 -8.14 -15.07
N ARG A 147 6.22 -7.14 -15.11
CA ARG A 147 7.51 -7.18 -14.41
C ARG A 147 7.32 -7.32 -12.90
N TRP A 148 6.49 -6.47 -12.33
CA TRP A 148 6.20 -6.51 -10.91
C TRP A 148 5.41 -7.75 -10.49
N SER A 149 4.42 -8.20 -11.27
CA SER A 149 3.59 -9.34 -10.86
C SER A 149 4.40 -10.63 -10.70
N VAL A 150 5.39 -10.86 -11.57
CA VAL A 150 6.27 -12.04 -11.45
C VAL A 150 7.17 -11.94 -10.23
N ALA A 151 7.87 -10.81 -10.06
CA ALA A 151 8.80 -10.62 -8.95
C ALA A 151 8.08 -10.50 -7.61
N GLY A 152 6.98 -9.76 -7.55
CA GLY A 152 6.21 -9.57 -6.33
C GLY A 152 5.49 -10.84 -5.86
N ALA A 153 4.90 -11.62 -6.80
CA ALA A 153 4.33 -12.91 -6.45
C ALA A 153 5.38 -13.87 -5.87
N ALA A 154 6.60 -13.88 -6.44
CA ALA A 154 7.69 -14.67 -5.89
C ALA A 154 8.05 -14.24 -4.47
N ALA A 155 8.20 -12.93 -4.23
CA ALA A 155 8.54 -12.39 -2.92
C ALA A 155 7.47 -12.67 -1.83
N LEU A 156 6.20 -12.80 -2.21
CA LEU A 156 5.11 -13.15 -1.27
C LEU A 156 4.94 -14.66 -1.11
N ARG A 157 5.29 -15.48 -2.12
CA ARG A 157 5.16 -16.94 -2.07
C ARG A 157 6.08 -17.57 -1.04
N ASP A 158 7.27 -17.00 -0.86
CA ASP A 158 8.30 -17.53 0.06
C ASP A 158 7.98 -17.19 1.54
N ARG A 159 6.83 -16.57 1.79
CA ARG A 159 6.34 -16.25 3.14
C ARG A 159 5.30 -17.26 3.58
N ASP A 160 5.38 -17.71 4.80
CA ASP A 160 4.44 -18.65 5.46
C ASP A 160 3.56 -17.96 6.52
N ASP A 161 3.85 -16.70 6.86
CA ASP A 161 3.05 -15.91 7.81
C ASP A 161 1.73 -15.42 7.19
N LEU A 162 0.78 -15.01 8.04
CA LEU A 162 -0.52 -14.46 7.62
C LEU A 162 -0.31 -13.20 6.76
N LEU A 163 -0.93 -13.16 5.58
CA LEU A 163 -0.91 -12.02 4.66
C LEU A 163 -2.29 -11.34 4.63
N LEU A 164 -2.34 -10.06 4.98
CA LEU A 164 -3.56 -9.26 4.93
C LEU A 164 -3.42 -8.15 3.89
N ASP A 165 -4.11 -8.29 2.76
CA ASP A 165 -3.99 -7.39 1.61
C ASP A 165 -5.04 -6.28 1.65
N LEU A 166 -4.61 -5.09 2.04
CA LEU A 166 -5.41 -3.87 2.06
C LEU A 166 -5.21 -3.01 0.80
N ARG A 167 -4.45 -3.48 -0.19
CA ARG A 167 -4.20 -2.75 -1.43
C ARG A 167 -5.48 -2.57 -2.26
N SER A 168 -5.46 -1.65 -3.21
CA SER A 168 -6.45 -1.64 -4.30
C SER A 168 -6.14 -2.76 -5.30
N GLU A 169 -7.14 -3.23 -6.05
CA GLU A 169 -7.00 -4.32 -7.01
C GLU A 169 -5.87 -4.06 -8.03
N GLY A 170 -5.73 -2.82 -8.51
CA GLY A 170 -4.66 -2.46 -9.43
C GLY A 170 -3.26 -2.63 -8.84
N TYR A 171 -3.08 -2.32 -7.55
CA TYR A 171 -1.81 -2.52 -6.85
C TYR A 171 -1.61 -3.96 -6.37
N ALA A 172 -2.68 -4.67 -5.97
CA ALA A 172 -2.62 -6.10 -5.66
C ALA A 172 -2.12 -6.92 -6.87
N ALA A 173 -2.53 -6.53 -8.08
CA ALA A 173 -2.08 -7.16 -9.31
C ALA A 173 -0.59 -6.98 -9.64
N LEU A 174 0.14 -6.06 -8.96
CA LEU A 174 1.60 -5.92 -9.07
C LEU A 174 2.38 -6.93 -8.22
N ALA A 175 1.75 -7.52 -7.21
CA ALA A 175 2.31 -8.59 -6.40
C ALA A 175 1.14 -9.46 -5.91
N PRO A 176 0.60 -10.35 -6.77
CA PRO A 176 -0.53 -11.20 -6.40
C PRO A 176 -0.24 -12.03 -5.16
N LEU A 177 -1.24 -12.17 -4.30
CA LEU A 177 -1.16 -13.07 -3.15
C LEU A 177 -0.95 -14.52 -3.61
N PRO A 178 -0.22 -15.32 -2.82
CA PRO A 178 -0.16 -16.76 -3.05
C PRO A 178 -1.54 -17.41 -2.78
N ASP A 179 -1.84 -18.45 -3.58
CA ASP A 179 -3.07 -19.24 -3.40
C ASP A 179 -2.87 -20.26 -2.26
N ARG A 180 -2.96 -19.76 -1.03
CA ARG A 180 -2.84 -20.57 0.19
C ARG A 180 -3.70 -20.02 1.32
N ASP A 181 -3.95 -20.86 2.32
CA ASP A 181 -4.59 -20.41 3.55
C ASP A 181 -3.72 -19.37 4.28
N GLY A 182 -4.37 -18.44 4.97
CA GLY A 182 -3.69 -17.31 5.61
C GLY A 182 -3.24 -16.19 4.65
N ALA A 183 -3.67 -16.20 3.39
CA ALA A 183 -3.47 -15.10 2.44
C ALA A 183 -4.82 -14.51 2.03
N HIS A 184 -5.15 -13.33 2.55
CA HIS A 184 -6.48 -12.74 2.43
C HIS A 184 -6.46 -11.34 1.83
N TYR A 185 -7.25 -11.12 0.78
CA TYR A 185 -7.58 -9.79 0.31
C TYR A 185 -8.79 -9.24 1.10
N VAL A 186 -8.72 -7.98 1.54
CA VAL A 186 -9.80 -7.36 2.33
C VAL A 186 -10.66 -6.47 1.44
N ARG A 187 -11.93 -6.83 1.33
CA ARG A 187 -12.98 -6.00 0.72
C ARG A 187 -13.69 -5.19 1.80
N VAL A 188 -13.82 -3.90 1.58
CA VAL A 188 -14.60 -3.03 2.49
C VAL A 188 -15.99 -2.89 1.94
N LEU A 189 -16.97 -3.19 2.77
CA LEU A 189 -18.39 -3.10 2.46
C LEU A 189 -19.07 -2.17 3.48
N ALA A 190 -20.14 -1.51 3.07
CA ALA A 190 -20.94 -0.70 3.98
C ALA A 190 -22.23 -1.43 4.33
N ARG A 191 -22.65 -1.32 5.59
CA ARG A 191 -24.00 -1.69 6.05
C ARG A 191 -24.86 -0.44 6.15
N ASP A 192 -25.94 -0.40 5.38
CA ASP A 192 -26.89 0.70 5.44
C ASP A 192 -27.87 0.56 6.64
N GLU A 193 -28.74 1.55 6.81
CA GLU A 193 -29.73 1.59 7.90
C GLU A 193 -30.75 0.42 7.85
N SER A 194 -30.94 -0.18 6.67
CA SER A 194 -31.80 -1.37 6.50
C SER A 194 -31.09 -2.68 6.83
N GLY A 195 -29.76 -2.65 7.08
CA GLY A 195 -28.92 -3.80 7.32
C GLY A 195 -28.36 -4.43 6.04
N GLU A 196 -28.67 -3.89 4.86
CA GLU A 196 -28.13 -4.37 3.59
C GLU A 196 -26.64 -4.01 3.48
N VAL A 197 -25.83 -4.98 3.00
CA VAL A 197 -24.38 -4.82 2.85
C VAL A 197 -24.03 -4.68 1.38
N ARG A 198 -23.37 -3.58 1.02
CA ARG A 198 -22.99 -3.25 -0.37
C ARG A 198 -21.56 -2.69 -0.47
N ALA A 199 -21.01 -2.71 -1.69
CA ALA A 199 -19.66 -2.19 -1.94
C ALA A 199 -19.58 -0.68 -1.62
N LEU A 200 -18.51 -0.29 -0.91
CA LEU A 200 -18.26 1.08 -0.49
C LEU A 200 -17.20 1.75 -1.37
N ASN A 201 -17.55 2.89 -2.01
CA ASN A 201 -16.64 3.58 -2.90
C ASN A 201 -15.76 4.65 -2.22
N HIS A 202 -16.32 5.48 -1.34
CA HIS A 202 -15.60 6.66 -0.80
C HIS A 202 -14.84 6.40 0.50
N PHE A 203 -15.33 5.60 1.42
CA PHE A 203 -14.72 5.37 2.74
C PHE A 203 -13.83 4.13 2.82
N ASN A 204 -13.65 3.40 1.72
CA ASN A 204 -12.80 2.21 1.66
C ASN A 204 -11.37 2.48 2.12
N LYS A 205 -10.75 3.59 1.67
CA LYS A 205 -9.38 3.93 2.02
C LYS A 205 -9.24 4.30 3.50
N GLN A 206 -10.21 5.03 4.06
CA GLN A 206 -10.20 5.40 5.47
C GLN A 206 -10.33 4.16 6.36
N ALA A 207 -11.29 3.28 6.08
CA ALA A 207 -11.49 2.06 6.84
C ALA A 207 -10.24 1.15 6.83
N LYS A 208 -9.58 1.02 5.68
CA LYS A 208 -8.31 0.29 5.57
C LYS A 208 -7.18 0.92 6.38
N GLY A 209 -7.12 2.25 6.42
CA GLY A 209 -6.14 2.98 7.23
C GLY A 209 -6.36 2.78 8.72
N LEU A 210 -7.62 2.87 9.19
CA LEU A 210 -8.00 2.62 10.59
C LEU A 210 -7.72 1.18 11.00
N LEU A 211 -8.06 0.20 10.15
CA LEU A 211 -7.75 -1.20 10.43
C LEU A 211 -6.23 -1.44 10.52
N ALA A 212 -5.45 -0.87 9.60
CA ALA A 212 -3.99 -0.96 9.63
C ALA A 212 -3.42 -0.35 10.91
N ARG A 213 -3.94 0.81 11.35
CA ARG A 213 -3.56 1.46 12.60
C ARG A 213 -3.85 0.56 13.81
N ALA A 214 -5.07 0.04 13.92
CA ALA A 214 -5.47 -0.82 15.03
C ALA A 214 -4.63 -2.11 15.09
N LEU A 215 -4.32 -2.72 13.92
CA LEU A 215 -3.44 -3.88 13.86
C LEU A 215 -2.03 -3.59 14.36
N ILE A 216 -1.47 -2.41 14.06
CA ILE A 216 -0.17 -1.97 14.57
C ILE A 216 -0.23 -1.80 16.09
N GLU A 217 -1.23 -1.09 16.61
CA GLU A 217 -1.48 -0.89 18.05
C GLU A 217 -1.67 -2.23 18.79
N GLY A 218 -2.36 -3.19 18.17
CA GLY A 218 -2.55 -4.55 18.67
C GLY A 218 -1.34 -5.48 18.51
N GLY A 219 -0.19 -4.98 18.05
CA GLY A 219 1.06 -5.75 17.93
C GLY A 219 1.20 -6.59 16.66
N ALA A 220 0.15 -6.72 15.83
CA ALA A 220 0.12 -7.45 14.55
C ALA A 220 0.74 -8.88 14.61
N ALA A 221 0.52 -9.60 15.70
CA ALA A 221 1.17 -10.88 15.98
C ALA A 221 0.19 -12.06 15.91
N PHE A 222 -0.57 -12.17 14.80
CA PHE A 222 -1.54 -13.25 14.61
C PHE A 222 -0.90 -14.39 13.80
N GLY A 223 -1.01 -15.61 14.32
CA GLY A 223 -0.52 -16.85 13.71
C GLY A 223 -1.55 -17.48 12.76
N SER A 224 -2.84 -17.18 12.93
CA SER A 224 -3.93 -17.75 12.15
C SER A 224 -5.02 -16.73 11.79
N THR A 225 -5.85 -17.09 10.82
CA THR A 225 -7.03 -16.30 10.45
C THR A 225 -8.02 -16.20 11.62
N ASP A 226 -8.22 -17.29 12.36
CA ASP A 226 -9.16 -17.31 13.49
C ASP A 226 -8.71 -16.38 14.63
N GLU A 227 -7.41 -16.31 14.91
CA GLU A 227 -6.86 -15.35 15.88
C GLU A 227 -7.09 -13.91 15.42
N LEU A 228 -6.87 -13.61 14.14
CA LEU A 228 -7.14 -12.29 13.58
C LEU A 228 -8.62 -11.92 13.69
N LEU A 229 -9.54 -12.83 13.33
CA LEU A 229 -10.98 -12.59 13.41
C LEU A 229 -11.46 -12.43 14.86
N GLY A 230 -10.93 -13.22 15.78
CA GLY A 230 -11.24 -13.11 17.21
C GLY A 230 -10.77 -11.78 17.79
N TRP A 231 -9.56 -11.34 17.47
CA TRP A 231 -9.06 -10.02 17.84
C TRP A 231 -9.91 -8.90 17.25
N ALA A 232 -10.22 -8.97 15.94
CA ALA A 232 -11.03 -7.96 15.26
C ALA A 232 -12.40 -7.77 15.93
N ALA A 233 -13.05 -8.88 16.28
CA ALA A 233 -14.33 -8.85 17.03
C ALA A 233 -14.18 -8.21 18.40
N GLY A 234 -13.09 -8.50 19.14
CA GLY A 234 -12.79 -7.89 20.43
C GLY A 234 -12.54 -6.38 20.36
N GLU A 235 -11.98 -5.89 19.26
CA GLU A 235 -11.76 -4.45 18.98
C GLU A 235 -12.95 -3.75 18.31
N GLY A 236 -14.08 -4.46 18.13
CA GLY A 236 -15.29 -3.90 17.52
C GLY A 236 -15.26 -3.83 15.99
N TYR A 237 -14.31 -4.50 15.32
CA TYR A 237 -14.30 -4.60 13.86
C TYR A 237 -15.14 -5.80 13.39
N GLU A 238 -16.11 -5.56 12.52
CA GLU A 238 -16.82 -6.64 11.83
C GLU A 238 -15.97 -7.11 10.64
N LEU A 239 -15.02 -8.00 10.91
CA LEU A 239 -14.18 -8.66 9.91
C LEU A 239 -14.61 -10.13 9.81
N ARG A 240 -14.96 -10.59 8.58
CA ARG A 240 -15.47 -11.96 8.39
C ARG A 240 -15.04 -12.54 7.04
N PRO A 241 -15.05 -13.87 6.86
CA PRO A 241 -14.87 -14.49 5.54
C PRO A 241 -15.95 -14.03 4.54
N ALA A 242 -15.59 -13.94 3.26
CA ALA A 242 -16.52 -13.48 2.21
C ALA A 242 -17.72 -14.42 2.00
N GLY A 243 -17.56 -15.70 2.26
CA GLY A 243 -18.65 -16.69 2.14
C GLY A 243 -18.97 -17.11 0.70
N ASP A 244 -18.21 -16.63 -0.29
CA ASP A 244 -18.38 -16.92 -1.72
C ASP A 244 -17.43 -18.01 -2.24
N GLY A 245 -16.75 -18.71 -1.34
CA GLY A 245 -15.73 -19.71 -1.65
C GLY A 245 -14.34 -19.14 -1.95
N SER A 246 -14.20 -17.81 -1.98
CA SER A 246 -12.88 -17.14 -2.02
C SER A 246 -12.22 -17.12 -0.65
N ARG A 247 -10.91 -16.80 -0.61
CA ARG A 247 -10.19 -16.52 0.65
C ARG A 247 -10.27 -15.08 1.08
N ASP A 248 -11.12 -14.26 0.43
CA ASP A 248 -11.27 -12.85 0.78
C ASP A 248 -11.91 -12.67 2.16
N LEU A 249 -11.51 -11.61 2.86
CA LEU A 249 -12.20 -11.13 4.05
C LEU A 249 -13.01 -9.89 3.71
N GLN A 250 -14.13 -9.73 4.39
CA GLN A 250 -15.00 -8.56 4.32
C GLN A 250 -14.86 -7.76 5.61
N LEU A 251 -14.44 -6.52 5.49
CA LEU A 251 -14.52 -5.51 6.56
C LEU A 251 -15.83 -4.74 6.37
N ILE A 252 -16.77 -4.94 7.27
CA ILE A 252 -18.07 -4.27 7.24
C ILE A 252 -17.96 -3.00 8.08
N VAL A 253 -18.32 -1.86 7.49
CA VAL A 253 -18.37 -0.58 8.19
C VAL A 253 -19.80 -0.01 8.12
N PRO A 254 -20.25 0.76 9.13
CA PRO A 254 -21.53 1.44 9.04
C PRO A 254 -21.51 2.47 7.91
N GLU A 255 -22.62 2.59 7.18
CA GLU A 255 -22.79 3.65 6.18
C GLU A 255 -23.02 5.00 6.89
N VAL A 256 -21.96 5.81 6.98
CA VAL A 256 -22.06 7.13 7.58
C VAL A 256 -22.47 8.15 6.52
N ARG A 257 -23.65 8.72 6.65
CA ARG A 257 -24.11 9.87 5.84
C ARG A 257 -23.53 11.16 6.43
N GLY A 258 -22.51 11.71 5.79
CA GLY A 258 -22.27 13.16 5.82
C GLY A 258 -21.16 13.75 6.68
N VAL A 259 -20.32 13.04 7.47
CA VAL A 259 -19.20 13.70 8.18
C VAL A 259 -17.96 12.79 8.31
N PRO A 260 -16.76 13.26 7.88
CA PRO A 260 -15.53 12.43 7.92
C PRO A 260 -15.01 12.03 9.32
N GLY A 261 -15.47 12.68 10.39
CA GLY A 261 -15.04 12.41 11.78
C GLY A 261 -15.82 11.32 12.52
N SER A 262 -16.91 10.82 11.95
CA SER A 262 -17.85 9.92 12.64
C SER A 262 -17.46 8.44 12.59
N LEU A 263 -16.56 8.03 11.68
CA LEU A 263 -16.20 6.62 11.51
C LEU A 263 -15.43 6.08 12.73
N MET A 264 -14.59 6.90 13.37
CA MET A 264 -13.83 6.51 14.56
C MET A 264 -14.72 6.23 15.79
N ALA A 265 -15.81 6.99 15.94
CA ALA A 265 -16.77 6.77 17.03
C ALA A 265 -17.63 5.51 16.81
N SER A 266 -17.91 5.17 15.55
CA SER A 266 -18.77 4.03 15.19
C SER A 266 -18.03 2.69 15.14
N LEU A 267 -16.68 2.69 14.99
CA LEU A 267 -15.86 1.48 15.01
C LEU A 267 -15.43 1.09 16.42
N ARG A 268 -15.60 1.97 17.42
CA ARG A 268 -15.27 1.72 18.83
C ARG A 268 -16.52 1.68 19.75
N ALA A 269 -17.73 1.74 19.20
CA ALA A 269 -19.00 1.61 19.88
C ALA A 269 -19.63 0.24 19.65
#